data_941c2e9535f04fb3de4451ea173f71b0
#
_entry.id   941c2e9535f04fb3de4451ea173f71b0
#
_cell.length_a   1.000
_cell.length_b   1.000
_cell.length_c   1.000
_cell.angle_alpha   90.00
_cell.angle_beta   90.00
_cell.angle_gamma   90.00
#
_symmetry.space_group_name_H-M   'P 1'
#
loop_
_entity.id
_entity.type
_entity.pdbx_description
1 polymer ?
#
loop_
_entity_poly.entity_id
_entity_poly.type
_entity_poly.pdbx_seq_one_letter_code
_entity_poly.pdbx_strand_id
1 'polypeptide(L)'
;MSAVIQYILYLAVLIVLAIPLGAYIKKVMNGEKTFLSKILTPCENAVYKVMRVKKDEQMNWKKYAVSVLIFSGIGLIFLFLLQIMQGVLPGNPQGISGVKWDLSFNTAASFVTNTNWQAYSGESTLSYLTQALGLTVQNFVSAATGIAVLFALIRGFIKVKADGLGSFWVDMTRIVIHILIPLNLVISLLLVGGGVVQNLKGAETVSLVEPIAVSADGTILENAEINLETETVTIDGQVIEDAEIVTEQFVPMGPAASQIAIKQSGTNGGGFNGVNSAHPLENPNAFTNLIEMISILLIPAALCLTFGKAVKNKKQGVAIFMAMFICLVLALGTIAVSEQLATPQLAQDGNVNISMTDQAGGNMEGKETRFGIASSSTWAAFTTAASSGSVTVSYTHLRAHETRR
;
A
#
# COMPACT_ATOMS: atom_id res chain seq x y z
N MET A 1 -3.91 18.35 18.40
CA MET A 1 -3.87 17.20 19.33
C MET A 1 -2.40 16.95 19.66
N SER A 2 -2.05 16.69 20.94
CA SER A 2 -0.65 16.42 21.28
C SER A 2 -0.17 15.16 20.55
N ALA A 3 1.10 15.15 20.11
CA ALA A 3 1.71 14.02 19.40
C ALA A 3 1.57 12.70 20.18
N VAL A 4 1.75 12.76 21.49
CA VAL A 4 1.62 11.59 22.39
C VAL A 4 0.20 11.01 22.34
N ILE A 5 -0.83 11.86 22.34
CA ILE A 5 -2.24 11.41 22.23
C ILE A 5 -2.47 10.72 20.88
N GLN A 6 -1.89 11.23 19.79
CA GLN A 6 -1.99 10.60 18.47
C GLN A 6 -1.35 9.21 18.47
N TYR A 7 -0.15 9.05 19.00
CA TYR A 7 0.51 7.74 19.09
C TYR A 7 -0.32 6.72 19.88
N ILE A 8 -0.83 7.14 21.05
CA ILE A 8 -1.68 6.28 21.88
C ILE A 8 -2.97 5.89 21.13
N LEU A 9 -3.60 6.84 20.45
CA LEU A 9 -4.83 6.61 19.69
C LEU A 9 -4.61 5.56 18.59
N TYR A 10 -3.57 5.71 17.78
CA TYR A 10 -3.26 4.77 16.70
C TYR A 10 -3.03 3.35 17.22
N LEU A 11 -2.23 3.19 18.28
CA LEU A 11 -1.95 1.91 18.89
C LEU A 11 -3.20 1.29 19.55
N ALA A 12 -4.02 2.10 20.22
CA ALA A 12 -5.25 1.64 20.86
C ALA A 12 -6.27 1.16 19.85
N VAL A 13 -6.51 1.91 18.78
CA VAL A 13 -7.44 1.54 17.70
C VAL A 13 -6.99 0.25 17.02
N LEU A 14 -5.69 0.11 16.72
CA LEU A 14 -5.13 -1.11 16.16
C LEU A 14 -5.44 -2.34 17.04
N ILE A 15 -5.19 -2.26 18.34
CA ILE A 15 -5.43 -3.37 19.28
C ILE A 15 -6.93 -3.72 19.34
N VAL A 16 -7.78 -2.70 19.48
CA VAL A 16 -9.24 -2.88 19.60
C VAL A 16 -9.80 -3.59 18.37
N LEU A 17 -9.35 -3.25 17.18
CA LEU A 17 -9.80 -3.85 15.92
C LEU A 17 -9.18 -5.24 15.66
N ALA A 18 -7.93 -5.46 16.07
CA ALA A 18 -7.25 -6.74 15.87
C ALA A 18 -7.89 -7.90 16.65
N ILE A 19 -8.47 -7.64 17.83
CA ILE A 19 -9.08 -8.67 18.70
C ILE A 19 -10.27 -9.36 18.03
N PRO A 20 -11.31 -8.64 17.56
CA PRO A 20 -12.44 -9.26 16.88
C PRO A 20 -12.06 -9.87 15.53
N LEU A 21 -11.17 -9.20 14.78
CA LEU A 21 -10.70 -9.72 13.50
C LEU A 21 -9.95 -11.05 13.67
N GLY A 22 -9.08 -11.18 14.67
CA GLY A 22 -8.39 -12.44 14.94
C GLY A 22 -9.34 -13.57 15.39
N ALA A 23 -10.46 -13.26 16.04
CA ALA A 23 -11.49 -14.23 16.33
C ALA A 23 -12.25 -14.67 15.07
N TYR A 24 -12.52 -13.72 14.18
CA TYR A 24 -13.19 -13.97 12.91
C TYR A 24 -12.33 -14.83 11.98
N ILE A 25 -11.05 -14.45 11.78
CA ILE A 25 -10.10 -15.21 10.95
C ILE A 25 -10.02 -16.66 11.41
N LYS A 26 -9.90 -16.91 12.72
CA LYS A 26 -9.87 -18.28 13.27
C LYS A 26 -11.12 -19.07 12.88
N LYS A 27 -12.34 -18.49 12.98
CA LYS A 27 -13.58 -19.16 12.60
C LYS A 27 -13.59 -19.51 11.11
N VAL A 28 -13.24 -18.56 10.25
CA VAL A 28 -13.15 -18.75 8.80
C VAL A 28 -12.23 -19.91 8.44
N MET A 29 -11.02 -19.90 8.98
CA MET A 29 -10.00 -20.91 8.65
C MET A 29 -10.30 -22.30 9.20
N ASN A 30 -11.10 -22.38 10.25
CA ASN A 30 -11.66 -23.65 10.75
C ASN A 30 -12.89 -24.14 9.96
N GLY A 31 -13.41 -23.35 9.01
CA GLY A 31 -14.65 -23.67 8.30
C GLY A 31 -15.91 -23.51 9.15
N GLU A 32 -15.83 -22.77 10.27
CA GLU A 32 -16.97 -22.49 11.14
C GLU A 32 -17.88 -21.42 10.49
N LYS A 33 -19.18 -21.49 10.79
CA LYS A 33 -20.14 -20.50 10.29
C LYS A 33 -19.86 -19.12 10.89
N THR A 34 -19.87 -18.09 10.04
CA THR A 34 -19.75 -16.68 10.40
C THR A 34 -20.99 -15.92 9.98
N PHE A 35 -21.11 -14.66 10.38
CA PHE A 35 -22.26 -13.82 9.98
C PHE A 35 -22.36 -13.58 8.47
N LEU A 36 -21.21 -13.64 7.73
CA LEU A 36 -21.17 -13.52 6.27
C LEU A 36 -21.38 -14.84 5.52
N SER A 37 -21.43 -15.99 6.21
CA SER A 37 -21.47 -17.30 5.56
C SER A 37 -22.66 -17.48 4.64
N LYS A 38 -23.83 -16.86 4.92
CA LYS A 38 -25.02 -16.95 4.05
C LYS A 38 -24.74 -16.41 2.64
N ILE A 39 -23.94 -15.36 2.53
CA ILE A 39 -23.62 -14.68 1.26
C ILE A 39 -22.38 -15.29 0.63
N LEU A 40 -21.33 -15.51 1.42
CA LEU A 40 -20.01 -15.85 0.90
C LEU A 40 -19.79 -17.35 0.66
N THR A 41 -20.46 -18.23 1.41
CA THR A 41 -20.32 -19.69 1.19
C THR A 41 -20.79 -20.17 -0.18
N PRO A 42 -21.87 -19.64 -0.79
CA PRO A 42 -22.22 -19.96 -2.16
C PRO A 42 -21.10 -19.60 -3.16
N CYS A 43 -20.47 -18.43 -2.98
CA CYS A 43 -19.33 -18.00 -3.82
C CYS A 43 -18.11 -18.94 -3.64
N GLU A 44 -17.77 -19.29 -2.39
CA GLU A 44 -16.73 -20.27 -2.06
C GLU A 44 -16.99 -21.61 -2.77
N ASN A 45 -18.22 -22.12 -2.70
CA ASN A 45 -18.61 -23.38 -3.35
C ASN A 45 -18.53 -23.30 -4.87
N ALA A 46 -18.90 -22.16 -5.47
CA ALA A 46 -18.78 -21.93 -6.91
C ALA A 46 -17.32 -22.01 -7.36
N VAL A 47 -16.41 -21.36 -6.62
CA VAL A 47 -14.97 -21.42 -6.90
C VAL A 47 -14.45 -22.85 -6.81
N TYR A 48 -14.80 -23.60 -5.77
CA TYR A 48 -14.40 -25.02 -5.63
C TYR A 48 -14.91 -25.89 -6.78
N LYS A 49 -16.14 -25.63 -7.23
CA LYS A 49 -16.71 -26.35 -8.38
C LYS A 49 -15.96 -26.06 -9.67
N VAL A 50 -15.65 -24.78 -9.92
CA VAL A 50 -14.89 -24.36 -11.13
C VAL A 50 -13.46 -24.92 -11.10
N MET A 51 -12.78 -24.81 -9.96
CA MET A 51 -11.40 -25.29 -9.79
C MET A 51 -11.31 -26.80 -9.56
N ARG A 52 -12.43 -27.50 -9.41
CA ARG A 52 -12.50 -28.93 -9.09
C ARG A 52 -11.73 -29.30 -7.80
N VAL A 53 -11.75 -28.42 -6.82
CA VAL A 53 -11.09 -28.60 -5.52
C VAL A 53 -12.05 -29.25 -4.53
N LYS A 54 -11.56 -30.26 -3.79
CA LYS A 54 -12.32 -30.88 -2.70
C LYS A 54 -12.04 -30.16 -1.38
N LYS A 55 -13.10 -29.80 -0.62
CA LYS A 55 -12.99 -29.05 0.64
C LYS A 55 -12.18 -29.72 1.73
N ASP A 56 -12.18 -31.05 1.73
CA ASP A 56 -11.52 -31.95 2.71
C ASP A 56 -10.16 -32.45 2.22
N GLU A 57 -9.69 -31.96 1.07
CA GLU A 57 -8.39 -32.36 0.54
C GLU A 57 -7.26 -32.04 1.54
N GLN A 58 -6.41 -33.05 1.75
CA GLN A 58 -5.21 -32.91 2.58
C GLN A 58 -3.96 -33.02 1.69
N MET A 59 -3.14 -32.01 1.74
CA MET A 59 -1.86 -31.98 1.04
C MET A 59 -0.72 -32.21 2.03
N ASN A 60 0.25 -33.03 1.65
CA ASN A 60 1.53 -33.06 2.35
C ASN A 60 2.31 -31.75 2.06
N TRP A 61 3.37 -31.52 2.80
CA TRP A 61 4.12 -30.26 2.68
C TRP A 61 4.69 -30.02 1.26
N LYS A 62 5.13 -31.08 0.56
CA LYS A 62 5.65 -30.97 -0.82
C LYS A 62 4.56 -30.53 -1.79
N LYS A 63 3.39 -31.19 -1.76
CA LYS A 63 2.26 -30.81 -2.62
C LYS A 63 1.79 -29.40 -2.33
N TYR A 64 1.74 -28.99 -1.05
CA TYR A 64 1.38 -27.65 -0.65
C TYR A 64 2.38 -26.62 -1.20
N ALA A 65 3.68 -26.82 -0.98
CA ALA A 65 4.73 -25.94 -1.48
C ALA A 65 4.74 -25.83 -3.01
N VAL A 66 4.61 -26.96 -3.72
CA VAL A 66 4.51 -26.97 -5.20
C VAL A 66 3.28 -26.19 -5.66
N SER A 67 2.13 -26.30 -4.98
CA SER A 67 0.93 -25.52 -5.30
C SER A 67 1.17 -24.02 -5.15
N VAL A 68 1.87 -23.59 -4.09
CA VAL A 68 2.28 -22.19 -3.89
C VAL A 68 3.17 -21.71 -5.04
N LEU A 69 4.20 -22.49 -5.40
CA LEU A 69 5.13 -22.13 -6.47
C LEU A 69 4.45 -22.04 -7.85
N ILE A 70 3.58 -23.00 -8.17
CA ILE A 70 2.81 -22.98 -9.43
C ILE A 70 1.90 -21.75 -9.46
N PHE A 71 1.18 -21.45 -8.39
CA PHE A 71 0.31 -20.30 -8.30
C PHE A 71 1.09 -19.00 -8.48
N SER A 72 2.21 -18.84 -7.78
CA SER A 72 3.09 -17.69 -7.91
C SER A 72 3.69 -17.57 -9.31
N GLY A 73 4.11 -18.68 -9.92
CA GLY A 73 4.63 -18.70 -11.29
C GLY A 73 3.59 -18.27 -12.33
N ILE A 74 2.34 -18.71 -12.19
CA ILE A 74 1.24 -18.26 -13.04
C ILE A 74 1.00 -16.75 -12.87
N GLY A 75 0.99 -16.26 -11.63
CA GLY A 75 0.85 -14.83 -11.33
C GLY A 75 1.96 -13.99 -11.96
N LEU A 76 3.23 -14.47 -11.88
CA LEU A 76 4.38 -13.80 -12.47
C LEU A 76 4.23 -13.68 -14.00
N ILE A 77 3.94 -14.80 -14.67
CA ILE A 77 3.79 -14.82 -16.13
C ILE A 77 2.61 -13.94 -16.55
N PHE A 78 1.47 -14.03 -15.85
CA PHE A 78 0.30 -13.24 -16.16
C PHE A 78 0.57 -11.74 -16.03
N LEU A 79 1.16 -11.30 -14.91
CA LEU A 79 1.46 -9.89 -14.68
C LEU A 79 2.53 -9.37 -15.64
N PHE A 80 3.55 -10.16 -15.94
CA PHE A 80 4.56 -9.83 -16.94
C PHE A 80 3.96 -9.58 -18.32
N LEU A 81 3.15 -10.52 -18.82
CA LEU A 81 2.52 -10.40 -20.13
C LEU A 81 1.51 -9.24 -20.18
N LEU A 82 0.73 -9.03 -19.12
CA LEU A 82 -0.25 -7.95 -19.05
C LEU A 82 0.41 -6.58 -19.22
N GLN A 83 1.54 -6.35 -18.59
CA GLN A 83 2.30 -5.10 -18.69
C GLN A 83 2.88 -4.87 -20.09
N ILE A 84 3.47 -5.89 -20.70
CA ILE A 84 4.00 -5.78 -22.07
C ILE A 84 2.89 -5.49 -23.07
N MET A 85 1.73 -6.11 -22.90
CA MET A 85 0.62 -6.05 -23.83
C MET A 85 -0.33 -4.87 -23.57
N GLN A 86 -0.17 -4.08 -22.52
CA GLN A 86 -1.14 -3.07 -22.10
C GLN A 86 -1.49 -2.05 -23.20
N GLY A 87 -0.56 -1.75 -24.10
CA GLY A 87 -0.78 -0.80 -25.19
C GLY A 87 -1.86 -1.23 -26.22
N VAL A 88 -2.15 -2.55 -26.30
CA VAL A 88 -3.17 -3.10 -27.21
C VAL A 88 -4.39 -3.63 -26.45
N LEU A 89 -4.37 -3.62 -25.13
CA LEU A 89 -5.47 -4.10 -24.29
C LEU A 89 -6.49 -2.99 -23.99
N PRO A 90 -7.76 -3.33 -23.72
CA PRO A 90 -8.77 -2.35 -23.29
C PRO A 90 -8.44 -1.79 -21.89
N GLY A 91 -9.16 -0.72 -21.48
CA GLY A 91 -8.95 -0.11 -20.17
C GLY A 91 -7.68 0.72 -20.08
N ASN A 92 -7.25 1.27 -21.21
CA ASN A 92 -6.11 2.16 -21.37
C ASN A 92 -6.56 3.52 -21.95
N PRO A 93 -7.32 4.32 -21.19
CA PRO A 93 -7.88 5.57 -21.70
C PRO A 93 -6.83 6.62 -22.06
N GLN A 94 -5.62 6.49 -21.54
CA GLN A 94 -4.50 7.40 -21.77
C GLN A 94 -3.61 6.96 -22.95
N GLY A 95 -3.87 5.82 -23.56
CA GLY A 95 -3.07 5.30 -24.68
C GLY A 95 -1.62 4.94 -24.32
N ILE A 96 -1.38 4.58 -23.05
CA ILE A 96 -0.04 4.25 -22.53
C ILE A 96 0.50 3.02 -23.30
N SER A 97 1.73 3.11 -23.77
CA SER A 97 2.42 2.03 -24.49
C SER A 97 2.74 0.83 -23.60
N GLY A 98 3.11 -0.30 -24.20
CA GLY A 98 3.59 -1.47 -23.46
C GLY A 98 4.85 -1.16 -22.63
N VAL A 99 4.92 -1.70 -21.43
CA VAL A 99 6.07 -1.55 -20.54
C VAL A 99 7.25 -2.36 -21.09
N LYS A 100 8.47 -1.85 -20.96
CA LYS A 100 9.69 -2.57 -21.36
C LYS A 100 9.80 -3.89 -20.61
N TRP A 101 10.37 -4.90 -21.25
CA TRP A 101 10.39 -6.28 -20.73
C TRP A 101 11.12 -6.42 -19.39
N ASP A 102 12.22 -5.72 -19.21
CA ASP A 102 13.05 -5.71 -18.01
C ASP A 102 12.30 -5.13 -16.82
N LEU A 103 11.65 -3.98 -17.00
CA LEU A 103 10.81 -3.36 -16.00
C LEU A 103 9.56 -4.21 -15.69
N SER A 104 8.93 -4.80 -16.73
CA SER A 104 7.78 -5.70 -16.56
C SER A 104 8.14 -6.94 -15.76
N PHE A 105 9.30 -7.55 -16.01
CA PHE A 105 9.77 -8.71 -15.26
C PHE A 105 10.08 -8.35 -13.81
N ASN A 106 10.79 -7.24 -13.59
CA ASN A 106 11.09 -6.74 -12.24
C ASN A 106 9.82 -6.50 -11.44
N THR A 107 8.85 -5.78 -12.04
CA THR A 107 7.55 -5.50 -11.41
C THR A 107 6.79 -6.79 -11.11
N ALA A 108 6.71 -7.72 -12.05
CA ALA A 108 6.01 -8.99 -11.85
C ALA A 108 6.63 -9.81 -10.71
N ALA A 109 7.96 -9.93 -10.67
CA ALA A 109 8.67 -10.61 -9.59
C ALA A 109 8.44 -9.93 -8.24
N SER A 110 8.52 -8.60 -8.21
CA SER A 110 8.29 -7.79 -7.01
C SER A 110 6.88 -7.98 -6.44
N PHE A 111 5.86 -7.94 -7.28
CA PHE A 111 4.46 -8.06 -6.83
C PHE A 111 4.09 -9.49 -6.42
N VAL A 112 4.62 -10.50 -7.10
CA VAL A 112 4.38 -11.91 -6.75
C VAL A 112 4.99 -12.29 -5.40
N THR A 113 6.14 -11.71 -5.07
CA THR A 113 6.81 -11.93 -3.78
C THR A 113 6.29 -11.06 -2.64
N ASN A 114 5.26 -10.26 -2.86
CA ASN A 114 4.70 -9.30 -1.91
C ASN A 114 5.68 -8.16 -1.53
N THR A 115 6.72 -7.94 -2.31
CA THR A 115 7.68 -6.84 -2.11
C THR A 115 7.10 -5.50 -2.58
N ASN A 116 6.46 -5.52 -3.75
CA ASN A 116 5.78 -4.38 -4.40
C ASN A 116 6.65 -3.16 -4.65
N TRP A 117 7.95 -3.34 -4.77
CA TRP A 117 8.86 -2.28 -5.20
C TRP A 117 8.57 -1.88 -6.64
N GLN A 118 8.53 -0.58 -6.89
CA GLN A 118 8.20 0.03 -8.18
C GLN A 118 9.31 0.98 -8.61
N ALA A 119 9.91 0.72 -9.77
CA ALA A 119 10.89 1.60 -10.41
C ALA A 119 10.22 2.51 -11.46
N TYR A 120 8.98 2.92 -11.24
CA TYR A 120 8.16 3.72 -12.15
C TYR A 120 7.05 4.44 -11.37
N SER A 121 6.46 5.45 -11.97
CA SER A 121 5.24 6.10 -11.50
C SER A 121 4.03 5.42 -12.15
N GLY A 122 3.13 4.85 -11.33
CA GLY A 122 2.01 4.05 -11.81
C GLY A 122 1.04 4.83 -12.68
N GLU A 123 0.78 6.09 -12.32
CA GLU A 123 -0.11 7.02 -13.00
C GLU A 123 0.32 7.37 -14.44
N SER A 124 1.61 7.31 -14.73
CA SER A 124 2.17 7.64 -16.06
C SER A 124 2.64 6.42 -16.85
N THR A 125 2.81 5.26 -16.19
CA THR A 125 3.43 4.08 -16.80
C THR A 125 2.43 2.95 -17.06
N LEU A 126 1.35 2.86 -16.27
CA LEU A 126 0.46 1.72 -16.29
C LEU A 126 -0.98 2.09 -16.63
N SER A 127 -1.58 1.31 -17.54
CA SER A 127 -3.01 1.40 -17.83
C SER A 127 -3.87 0.99 -16.63
N TYR A 128 -5.12 1.45 -16.59
CA TYR A 128 -6.04 1.07 -15.51
C TYR A 128 -6.31 -0.44 -15.47
N LEU A 129 -6.32 -1.10 -16.63
CA LEU A 129 -6.43 -2.56 -16.66
C LEU A 129 -5.22 -3.21 -15.97
N THR A 130 -4.02 -2.75 -16.26
CA THR A 130 -2.79 -3.26 -15.63
C THR A 130 -2.78 -2.97 -14.13
N GLN A 131 -3.19 -1.77 -13.73
CA GLN A 131 -3.32 -1.41 -12.31
C GLN A 131 -4.35 -2.28 -11.57
N ALA A 132 -5.56 -2.43 -12.12
CA ALA A 132 -6.66 -3.13 -11.45
C ALA A 132 -6.52 -4.66 -11.56
N LEU A 133 -6.42 -5.21 -12.78
CA LEU A 133 -6.39 -6.65 -13.00
C LEU A 133 -5.01 -7.26 -12.73
N GLY A 134 -3.95 -6.50 -12.97
CA GLY A 134 -2.58 -6.91 -12.73
C GLY A 134 -2.17 -6.66 -11.27
N LEU A 135 -1.79 -5.43 -10.96
CA LEU A 135 -1.17 -5.09 -9.68
C LEU A 135 -2.10 -5.32 -8.49
N THR A 136 -3.34 -4.83 -8.56
CA THR A 136 -4.30 -4.95 -7.46
C THR A 136 -4.65 -6.41 -7.17
N VAL A 137 -4.90 -7.21 -8.22
CA VAL A 137 -5.15 -8.66 -8.03
C VAL A 137 -3.92 -9.34 -7.45
N GLN A 138 -2.72 -9.00 -7.91
CA GLN A 138 -1.49 -9.61 -7.39
C GLN A 138 -1.24 -9.22 -5.94
N ASN A 139 -1.48 -7.96 -5.54
CA ASN A 139 -1.45 -7.53 -4.14
C ASN A 139 -2.38 -8.37 -3.27
N PHE A 140 -3.57 -8.64 -3.79
CA PHE A 140 -4.58 -9.40 -3.07
C PHE A 140 -4.17 -10.87 -2.86
N VAL A 141 -3.71 -11.53 -3.92
CA VAL A 141 -3.39 -12.96 -3.87
C VAL A 141 -2.04 -13.25 -3.25
N SER A 142 -1.06 -12.34 -3.33
CA SER A 142 0.22 -12.49 -2.64
C SER A 142 0.05 -12.42 -1.11
N ALA A 143 -0.75 -11.47 -0.62
CA ALA A 143 -1.12 -11.41 0.79
C ALA A 143 -1.87 -12.68 1.24
N ALA A 144 -2.85 -13.14 0.44
CA ALA A 144 -3.57 -14.38 0.72
C ALA A 144 -2.64 -15.60 0.77
N THR A 145 -1.63 -15.66 -0.11
CA THR A 145 -0.61 -16.72 -0.11
C THR A 145 0.18 -16.74 1.20
N GLY A 146 0.61 -15.58 1.68
CA GLY A 146 1.31 -15.45 2.96
C GLY A 146 0.46 -15.97 4.14
N ILE A 147 -0.81 -15.59 4.20
CA ILE A 147 -1.74 -16.07 5.23
C ILE A 147 -1.96 -17.58 5.10
N ALA A 148 -2.12 -18.13 3.88
CA ALA A 148 -2.30 -19.56 3.65
C ALA A 148 -1.09 -20.37 4.15
N VAL A 149 0.13 -19.92 3.83
CA VAL A 149 1.38 -20.55 4.31
C VAL A 149 1.47 -20.50 5.84
N LEU A 150 1.09 -19.36 6.46
CA LEU A 150 1.03 -19.27 7.93
C LEU A 150 0.07 -20.32 8.53
N PHE A 151 -1.11 -20.52 7.95
CA PHE A 151 -2.04 -21.55 8.44
C PHE A 151 -1.54 -22.97 8.21
N ALA A 152 -0.82 -23.25 7.12
CA ALA A 152 -0.15 -24.52 6.93
C ALA A 152 0.90 -24.76 8.03
N LEU A 153 1.71 -23.73 8.36
CA LEU A 153 2.67 -23.76 9.45
C LEU A 153 2.00 -23.99 10.82
N ILE A 154 0.93 -23.27 11.13
CA ILE A 154 0.14 -23.46 12.35
C ILE A 154 -0.35 -24.90 12.48
N ARG A 155 -0.87 -25.48 11.40
CA ARG A 155 -1.33 -26.88 11.40
C ARG A 155 -0.16 -27.84 11.62
N GLY A 156 1.02 -27.54 11.08
CA GLY A 156 2.25 -28.31 11.34
C GLY A 156 2.65 -28.32 12.81
N PHE A 157 2.49 -27.20 13.53
CA PHE A 157 2.78 -27.12 14.96
C PHE A 157 1.74 -27.85 15.84
N ILE A 158 0.48 -27.88 15.42
CA ILE A 158 -0.60 -28.49 16.21
C ILE A 158 -0.62 -30.00 16.07
N LYS A 159 -0.28 -30.54 14.90
CA LYS A 159 -0.41 -31.95 14.57
C LYS A 159 0.91 -32.70 14.75
N VAL A 160 1.02 -33.52 15.78
CA VAL A 160 2.24 -34.31 16.10
C VAL A 160 2.51 -35.41 15.07
N LYS A 161 1.48 -35.89 14.35
CA LYS A 161 1.57 -36.85 13.23
C LYS A 161 0.52 -36.46 12.19
N ALA A 162 0.86 -35.51 11.33
CA ALA A 162 -0.09 -35.02 10.36
C ALA A 162 0.13 -35.66 9.00
N ASP A 163 -0.86 -36.37 8.51
CA ASP A 163 -0.90 -36.88 7.14
C ASP A 163 -1.20 -35.75 6.12
N GLY A 164 -1.46 -34.50 6.58
CA GLY A 164 -1.69 -33.36 5.73
C GLY A 164 -1.75 -32.01 6.45
N LEU A 165 -1.38 -30.94 5.71
CA LEU A 165 -1.39 -29.54 6.15
C LEU A 165 -2.65 -28.77 5.74
N GLY A 166 -3.68 -29.47 5.22
CA GLY A 166 -4.82 -28.86 4.52
C GLY A 166 -4.56 -28.71 3.04
N SER A 167 -5.40 -27.97 2.33
CA SER A 167 -5.23 -27.68 0.90
C SER A 167 -4.94 -26.20 0.68
N PHE A 168 -3.88 -25.89 -0.06
CA PHE A 168 -3.53 -24.53 -0.45
C PHE A 168 -4.71 -23.83 -1.16
N TRP A 169 -5.38 -24.53 -2.08
CA TRP A 169 -6.49 -23.97 -2.85
C TRP A 169 -7.71 -23.64 -1.98
N VAL A 170 -7.98 -24.47 -0.97
CA VAL A 170 -9.05 -24.24 0.01
C VAL A 170 -8.70 -23.03 0.88
N ASP A 171 -7.46 -22.96 1.37
CA ASP A 171 -6.99 -21.86 2.20
C ASP A 171 -7.04 -20.53 1.43
N MET A 172 -6.51 -20.49 0.20
CA MET A 172 -6.56 -19.32 -0.68
C MET A 172 -7.99 -18.83 -0.90
N THR A 173 -8.89 -19.73 -1.27
CA THR A 173 -10.30 -19.40 -1.54
C THR A 173 -10.96 -18.80 -0.30
N ARG A 174 -10.77 -19.41 0.87
CA ARG A 174 -11.34 -18.91 2.12
C ARG A 174 -10.78 -17.56 2.52
N ILE A 175 -9.46 -17.39 2.44
CA ILE A 175 -8.80 -16.13 2.78
C ILE A 175 -9.30 -15.02 1.88
N VAL A 176 -9.32 -15.25 0.56
CA VAL A 176 -9.77 -14.26 -0.41
C VAL A 176 -11.23 -13.89 -0.18
N ILE A 177 -12.13 -14.88 -0.18
CA ILE A 177 -13.58 -14.64 -0.18
C ILE A 177 -14.08 -14.17 1.19
N HIS A 178 -13.63 -14.80 2.27
CA HIS A 178 -14.23 -14.54 3.60
C HIS A 178 -13.46 -13.52 4.43
N ILE A 179 -12.18 -13.24 4.14
CA ILE A 179 -11.38 -12.31 4.93
C ILE A 179 -11.07 -11.06 4.11
N LEU A 180 -10.34 -11.21 3.00
CA LEU A 180 -9.80 -10.06 2.29
C LEU A 180 -10.87 -9.26 1.54
N ILE A 181 -11.79 -9.89 0.81
CA ILE A 181 -12.85 -9.17 0.07
C ILE A 181 -13.72 -8.33 1.02
N PRO A 182 -14.32 -8.88 2.09
CA PRO A 182 -15.16 -8.09 2.98
C PRO A 182 -14.40 -6.95 3.66
N LEU A 183 -13.18 -7.23 4.13
CA LEU A 183 -12.37 -6.22 4.80
C LEU A 183 -12.00 -5.08 3.85
N ASN A 184 -11.49 -5.41 2.66
CA ASN A 184 -11.08 -4.41 1.69
C ASN A 184 -12.25 -3.64 1.09
N LEU A 185 -13.43 -4.25 0.97
CA LEU A 185 -14.64 -3.53 0.58
C LEU A 185 -14.97 -2.42 1.58
N VAL A 186 -14.91 -2.73 2.88
CA VAL A 186 -15.15 -1.73 3.93
C VAL A 186 -14.09 -0.63 3.89
N ILE A 187 -12.81 -0.99 3.80
CA ILE A 187 -11.71 -0.01 3.73
C ILE A 187 -11.87 0.87 2.49
N SER A 188 -12.15 0.29 1.31
CA SER A 188 -12.34 1.06 0.07
C SER A 188 -13.49 2.05 0.18
N LEU A 189 -14.63 1.66 0.77
CA LEU A 189 -15.76 2.55 0.98
C LEU A 189 -15.42 3.70 1.93
N LEU A 190 -14.65 3.44 2.98
CA LEU A 190 -14.17 4.47 3.90
C LEU A 190 -13.21 5.44 3.18
N LEU A 191 -12.31 4.94 2.35
CA LEU A 191 -11.39 5.77 1.58
C LEU A 191 -12.13 6.64 0.55
N VAL A 192 -13.09 6.07 -0.19
CA VAL A 192 -13.94 6.84 -1.11
C VAL A 192 -14.73 7.91 -0.36
N GLY A 193 -15.32 7.56 0.79
CA GLY A 193 -15.99 8.53 1.67
C GLY A 193 -15.06 9.62 2.21
N GLY A 194 -13.76 9.34 2.29
CA GLY A 194 -12.70 10.29 2.66
C GLY A 194 -12.17 11.13 1.50
N GLY A 195 -12.64 10.91 0.27
CA GLY A 195 -12.25 11.68 -0.92
C GLY A 195 -11.20 11.03 -1.83
N VAL A 196 -10.86 9.75 -1.59
CA VAL A 196 -9.96 9.02 -2.48
C VAL A 196 -10.68 8.62 -3.78
N VAL A 197 -10.02 8.83 -4.90
CA VAL A 197 -10.60 8.63 -6.25
C VAL A 197 -10.91 7.14 -6.50
N GLN A 198 -12.12 6.88 -7.02
CA GLN A 198 -12.54 5.55 -7.47
C GLN A 198 -13.46 5.69 -8.69
N ASN A 199 -12.89 5.71 -9.87
CA ASN A 199 -13.63 5.78 -11.13
C ASN A 199 -12.86 5.09 -12.26
N LEU A 200 -13.40 5.14 -13.48
CA LEU A 200 -12.75 4.62 -14.70
C LEU A 200 -12.56 5.72 -15.76
N LYS A 201 -12.68 6.99 -15.34
CA LYS A 201 -12.41 8.10 -16.24
C LYS A 201 -10.92 8.13 -16.57
N GLY A 202 -10.58 8.67 -17.74
CA GLY A 202 -9.22 9.09 -18.04
C GLY A 202 -8.77 10.20 -17.08
N ALA A 203 -7.50 10.57 -17.16
CA ALA A 203 -7.06 11.72 -16.40
C ALA A 203 -7.81 12.98 -16.86
N GLU A 204 -8.01 13.90 -15.93
CA GLU A 204 -8.66 15.18 -16.20
C GLU A 204 -7.59 16.27 -16.28
N THR A 205 -7.72 17.14 -17.29
CA THR A 205 -6.89 18.33 -17.42
C THR A 205 -7.55 19.47 -16.66
N VAL A 206 -6.81 20.07 -15.75
CA VAL A 206 -7.29 21.17 -14.89
C VAL A 206 -6.41 22.38 -15.15
N SER A 207 -7.04 23.56 -15.37
CA SER A 207 -6.28 24.79 -15.51
C SER A 207 -5.61 25.17 -14.19
N LEU A 208 -4.35 25.55 -14.26
CA LEU A 208 -3.62 26.06 -13.12
C LEU A 208 -4.16 27.46 -12.75
N VAL A 209 -4.18 27.77 -11.46
CA VAL A 209 -4.55 29.11 -10.98
C VAL A 209 -3.53 30.13 -11.42
N GLU A 210 -2.25 29.76 -11.40
CA GLU A 210 -1.13 30.53 -11.90
C GLU A 210 -0.31 29.68 -12.86
N PRO A 211 0.00 30.19 -14.07
CA PRO A 211 0.87 29.49 -14.99
C PRO A 211 2.27 29.30 -14.40
N ILE A 212 2.95 28.23 -14.76
CA ILE A 212 4.33 27.98 -14.38
C ILE A 212 5.21 27.90 -15.61
N ALA A 213 6.44 28.36 -15.51
CA ALA A 213 7.45 28.20 -16.53
C ALA A 213 8.34 27.00 -16.21
N VAL A 214 8.59 26.17 -17.21
CA VAL A 214 9.39 24.95 -17.08
C VAL A 214 10.48 24.98 -18.15
N SER A 215 11.72 24.68 -17.75
CA SER A 215 12.84 24.54 -18.66
C SER A 215 12.76 23.24 -19.48
N ALA A 216 13.54 23.14 -20.54
CA ALA A 216 13.57 21.96 -21.43
C ALA A 216 13.89 20.63 -20.71
N ASP A 217 14.52 20.66 -19.56
CA ASP A 217 14.80 19.50 -18.72
C ASP A 217 13.66 19.15 -17.73
N GLY A 218 12.55 19.91 -17.76
CA GLY A 218 11.39 19.71 -16.88
C GLY A 218 11.53 20.36 -15.50
N THR A 219 12.50 21.23 -15.29
CA THR A 219 12.68 21.95 -14.01
C THR A 219 11.80 23.20 -14.00
N ILE A 220 11.07 23.43 -12.90
CA ILE A 220 10.30 24.67 -12.72
C ILE A 220 11.26 25.83 -12.55
N LEU A 221 11.04 26.86 -13.34
CA LEU A 221 11.83 28.10 -13.30
C LEU A 221 11.26 29.03 -12.20
N GLU A 222 11.98 29.12 -11.10
CA GLU A 222 11.61 30.00 -10.00
C GLU A 222 11.84 31.46 -10.39
N ASN A 223 10.99 32.38 -9.92
CA ASN A 223 11.01 33.82 -10.21
C ASN A 223 10.88 34.17 -11.70
N ALA A 224 10.29 33.30 -12.51
CA ALA A 224 10.01 33.59 -13.90
C ALA A 224 8.80 34.49 -14.05
N GLU A 225 8.94 35.57 -14.80
CA GLU A 225 7.83 36.42 -15.25
C GLU A 225 7.25 35.84 -16.55
N ILE A 226 5.98 35.46 -16.53
CA ILE A 226 5.31 34.81 -17.66
C ILE A 226 4.35 35.80 -18.32
N ASN A 227 4.57 36.07 -19.58
CA ASN A 227 3.66 36.82 -20.41
C ASN A 227 2.88 35.87 -21.33
N LEU A 228 1.59 35.68 -21.03
CA LEU A 228 0.70 34.78 -21.78
C LEU A 228 0.31 35.31 -23.15
N GLU A 229 0.37 36.64 -23.39
CA GLU A 229 0.01 37.23 -24.68
C GLU A 229 1.13 37.05 -25.71
N THR A 230 2.37 37.14 -25.24
CA THR A 230 3.56 36.99 -26.11
C THR A 230 4.18 35.61 -26.04
N GLU A 231 3.65 34.72 -25.17
CA GLU A 231 4.19 33.39 -24.88
C GLU A 231 5.67 33.42 -24.50
N THR A 232 6.09 34.44 -23.75
CA THR A 232 7.48 34.64 -23.36
C THR A 232 7.68 34.45 -21.87
N VAL A 233 8.80 33.84 -21.52
CA VAL A 233 9.27 33.65 -20.14
C VAL A 233 10.52 34.49 -19.95
N THR A 234 10.54 35.32 -18.89
CA THR A 234 11.72 36.15 -18.57
C THR A 234 12.14 35.91 -17.13
N ILE A 235 13.45 35.89 -16.91
CA ILE A 235 14.06 35.87 -15.57
C ILE A 235 15.06 37.02 -15.53
N ASP A 236 14.95 37.90 -14.56
CA ASP A 236 15.78 39.10 -14.40
C ASP A 236 15.84 39.97 -15.68
N GLY A 237 14.73 40.03 -16.44
CA GLY A 237 14.60 40.79 -17.67
C GLY A 237 15.20 40.13 -18.91
N GLN A 238 15.74 38.92 -18.82
CA GLN A 238 16.22 38.13 -19.95
C GLN A 238 15.22 37.07 -20.39
N VAL A 239 14.96 36.99 -21.70
CA VAL A 239 14.07 35.97 -22.27
C VAL A 239 14.74 34.62 -22.27
N ILE A 240 14.04 33.61 -21.79
CA ILE A 240 14.47 32.20 -21.81
C ILE A 240 13.82 31.52 -23.01
N GLU A 241 14.58 31.29 -24.07
CA GLU A 241 14.08 30.78 -25.35
C GLU A 241 13.54 29.32 -25.28
N ASP A 242 14.10 28.47 -24.38
CA ASP A 242 13.74 27.06 -24.24
C ASP A 242 12.78 26.79 -23.08
N ALA A 243 12.06 27.81 -22.59
CA ALA A 243 11.08 27.64 -21.53
C ALA A 243 9.70 27.35 -22.09
N GLU A 244 9.02 26.36 -21.52
CA GLU A 244 7.62 26.02 -21.81
C GLU A 244 6.70 26.62 -20.74
N ILE A 245 5.61 27.26 -21.18
CA ILE A 245 4.58 27.79 -20.28
C ILE A 245 3.52 26.71 -20.07
N VAL A 246 3.42 26.23 -18.85
CA VAL A 246 2.43 25.22 -18.46
C VAL A 246 1.25 25.93 -17.79
N THR A 247 0.10 25.88 -18.43
CA THR A 247 -1.16 26.48 -17.95
C THR A 247 -2.15 25.43 -17.42
N GLU A 248 -1.89 24.16 -17.66
CA GLU A 248 -2.78 23.07 -17.32
C GLU A 248 -2.02 21.98 -16.56
N GLN A 249 -2.70 21.35 -15.61
CA GLN A 249 -2.19 20.21 -14.89
C GLN A 249 -2.99 18.96 -15.22
N PHE A 250 -2.28 17.88 -15.44
CA PHE A 250 -2.85 16.57 -15.68
C PHE A 250 -3.10 15.85 -14.34
N VAL A 251 -4.37 15.64 -14.01
CA VAL A 251 -4.79 15.03 -12.74
C VAL A 251 -5.16 13.57 -13.01
N PRO A 252 -4.36 12.59 -12.54
CA PRO A 252 -4.66 11.19 -12.74
C PRO A 252 -5.93 10.79 -12.01
N MET A 253 -6.84 10.12 -12.73
CA MET A 253 -8.05 9.50 -12.19
C MET A 253 -7.88 7.98 -12.14
N GLY A 254 -8.93 7.24 -11.84
CA GLY A 254 -8.91 5.78 -11.95
C GLY A 254 -9.40 5.04 -10.70
N PRO A 255 -9.26 3.71 -10.67
CA PRO A 255 -9.73 2.86 -9.57
C PRO A 255 -8.75 2.81 -8.39
N ALA A 256 -8.35 3.98 -7.86
CA ALA A 256 -7.29 4.10 -6.86
C ALA A 256 -7.70 3.57 -5.48
N ALA A 257 -8.87 3.96 -4.94
CA ALA A 257 -9.26 3.61 -3.57
C ALA A 257 -9.27 2.10 -3.30
N SER A 258 -9.75 1.29 -4.25
CA SER A 258 -9.74 -0.17 -4.09
C SER A 258 -8.32 -0.75 -4.07
N GLN A 259 -7.42 -0.25 -4.91
CA GLN A 259 -6.02 -0.67 -4.89
C GLN A 259 -5.33 -0.26 -3.59
N ILE A 260 -5.57 0.97 -3.11
CA ILE A 260 -5.00 1.48 -1.86
C ILE A 260 -5.46 0.64 -0.66
N ALA A 261 -6.75 0.34 -0.56
CA ALA A 261 -7.27 -0.52 0.49
C ALA A 261 -6.53 -1.87 0.54
N ILE A 262 -6.36 -2.48 -0.63
CA ILE A 262 -5.73 -3.80 -0.77
C ILE A 262 -4.23 -3.72 -0.47
N LYS A 263 -3.53 -2.72 -1.00
CA LYS A 263 -2.10 -2.55 -0.73
C LYS A 263 -1.78 -2.38 0.75
N GLN A 264 -2.64 -1.67 1.49
CA GLN A 264 -2.43 -1.45 2.92
C GLN A 264 -2.74 -2.71 3.73
N SER A 265 -3.91 -3.31 3.54
CA SER A 265 -4.33 -4.51 4.29
C SER A 265 -3.48 -5.75 3.96
N GLY A 266 -2.93 -5.83 2.75
CA GLY A 266 -2.05 -6.90 2.29
C GLY A 266 -0.59 -6.71 2.70
N THR A 267 -0.24 -5.60 3.35
CA THR A 267 1.15 -5.19 3.65
C THR A 267 2.05 -5.11 2.41
N ASN A 268 1.47 -4.79 1.27
CA ASN A 268 2.15 -4.78 -0.02
C ASN A 268 3.04 -3.55 -0.22
N GLY A 269 2.45 -2.35 -0.19
CA GLY A 269 3.15 -1.08 -0.29
C GLY A 269 3.27 -0.49 -1.69
N GLY A 270 2.95 -1.21 -2.75
CA GLY A 270 2.91 -0.67 -4.10
C GLY A 270 1.72 0.28 -4.29
N GLY A 271 1.97 1.54 -4.68
CA GLY A 271 0.96 2.58 -4.84
C GLY A 271 0.33 2.65 -6.22
N PHE A 272 -0.83 3.28 -6.30
CA PHE A 272 -1.45 3.67 -7.56
C PHE A 272 -0.64 4.79 -8.21
N ASN A 273 -0.29 5.80 -7.41
CA ASN A 273 0.63 6.87 -7.80
C ASN A 273 2.05 6.57 -7.37
N GLY A 274 3.01 7.15 -8.08
CA GLY A 274 4.42 6.90 -7.87
C GLY A 274 4.94 7.28 -6.47
N VAL A 275 4.43 8.37 -5.87
CA VAL A 275 4.78 8.79 -4.50
C VAL A 275 3.96 8.09 -3.42
N ASN A 276 3.15 7.10 -3.81
CA ASN A 276 2.40 6.28 -2.89
C ASN A 276 1.41 7.11 -2.05
N SER A 277 1.20 6.78 -0.77
CA SER A 277 0.27 7.48 0.13
C SER A 277 0.75 8.88 0.57
N ALA A 278 1.88 9.36 0.07
CA ALA A 278 2.23 10.77 0.10
C ALA A 278 1.41 11.58 -0.93
N HIS A 279 0.89 10.94 -1.99
CA HIS A 279 0.10 11.62 -3.01
C HIS A 279 -1.26 12.08 -2.45
N PRO A 280 -1.66 13.36 -2.69
CA PRO A 280 -2.93 13.88 -2.17
C PRO A 280 -4.16 13.12 -2.65
N LEU A 281 -4.15 12.55 -3.84
CA LEU A 281 -5.27 11.78 -4.39
C LEU A 281 -5.35 10.35 -3.81
N GLU A 282 -4.27 9.82 -3.24
CA GLU A 282 -4.29 8.55 -2.52
C GLU A 282 -4.69 8.71 -1.05
N ASN A 283 -4.19 9.77 -0.40
CA ASN A 283 -4.37 10.00 1.03
C ASN A 283 -4.61 11.49 1.31
N PRO A 284 -5.82 11.99 1.01
CA PRO A 284 -6.10 13.42 1.00
C PRO A 284 -6.13 14.08 2.39
N ASN A 285 -6.42 13.34 3.46
CA ASN A 285 -6.66 13.96 4.77
C ASN A 285 -6.34 13.04 5.95
N ALA A 286 -6.46 13.57 7.16
CA ALA A 286 -6.16 12.84 8.40
C ALA A 286 -7.04 11.61 8.63
N PHE A 287 -8.29 11.59 8.12
CA PHE A 287 -9.18 10.44 8.23
C PHE A 287 -8.69 9.28 7.34
N THR A 288 -8.38 9.54 6.07
CA THR A 288 -7.83 8.53 5.16
C THR A 288 -6.49 8.03 5.66
N ASN A 289 -5.64 8.93 6.17
CA ASN A 289 -4.36 8.59 6.77
C ASN A 289 -4.51 7.61 7.95
N LEU A 290 -5.48 7.84 8.84
CA LEU A 290 -5.78 6.92 9.93
C LEU A 290 -6.21 5.54 9.43
N ILE A 291 -7.13 5.48 8.46
CA ILE A 291 -7.66 4.23 7.91
C ILE A 291 -6.54 3.42 7.23
N GLU A 292 -5.75 4.05 6.40
CA GLU A 292 -4.65 3.39 5.70
C GLU A 292 -3.60 2.86 6.69
N MET A 293 -3.16 3.70 7.61
CA MET A 293 -2.14 3.35 8.59
C MET A 293 -2.55 2.19 9.49
N ILE A 294 -3.79 2.20 10.00
CA ILE A 294 -4.32 1.07 10.78
C ILE A 294 -4.39 -0.20 9.93
N SER A 295 -4.77 -0.09 8.67
CA SER A 295 -4.91 -1.23 7.76
C SER A 295 -3.59 -1.98 7.55
N ILE A 296 -2.43 -1.30 7.59
CA ILE A 296 -1.11 -1.91 7.43
C ILE A 296 -0.86 -3.00 8.48
N LEU A 297 -1.15 -2.74 9.75
CA LEU A 297 -0.85 -3.67 10.85
C LEU A 297 -2.06 -4.51 11.31
N LEU A 298 -3.25 -4.24 10.80
CA LEU A 298 -4.49 -4.85 11.30
C LEU A 298 -4.50 -6.37 11.17
N ILE A 299 -4.21 -6.90 9.97
CA ILE A 299 -4.14 -8.35 9.75
C ILE A 299 -2.96 -9.00 10.48
N PRO A 300 -1.71 -8.49 10.39
CA PRO A 300 -0.60 -9.03 11.18
C PRO A 300 -0.87 -9.12 12.68
N ALA A 301 -1.41 -8.08 13.28
CA ALA A 301 -1.78 -8.05 14.69
C ALA A 301 -2.88 -9.09 15.02
N ALA A 302 -3.91 -9.17 14.18
CA ALA A 302 -4.98 -10.15 14.32
C ALA A 302 -4.47 -11.60 14.20
N LEU A 303 -3.49 -11.86 13.32
CA LEU A 303 -2.92 -13.19 13.11
C LEU A 303 -2.14 -13.70 14.33
N CYS A 304 -1.48 -12.83 15.10
CA CYS A 304 -0.86 -13.22 16.38
C CYS A 304 -1.90 -13.79 17.36
N LEU A 305 -3.03 -13.09 17.49
CA LEU A 305 -4.13 -13.53 18.34
C LEU A 305 -4.83 -14.78 17.80
N THR A 306 -4.94 -14.89 16.48
CA THR A 306 -5.45 -16.07 15.78
C THR A 306 -4.60 -17.29 16.08
N PHE A 307 -3.27 -17.14 16.00
CA PHE A 307 -2.32 -18.22 16.34
C PHE A 307 -2.58 -18.76 17.75
N GLY A 308 -2.64 -17.90 18.76
CA GLY A 308 -2.89 -18.32 20.14
C GLY A 308 -4.21 -19.07 20.32
N LYS A 309 -5.24 -18.66 19.60
CA LYS A 309 -6.54 -19.37 19.59
C LYS A 309 -6.49 -20.70 18.83
N ALA A 310 -5.70 -20.79 17.76
CA ALA A 310 -5.55 -21.99 16.95
C ALA A 310 -4.77 -23.08 17.70
N VAL A 311 -3.66 -22.72 18.35
CA VAL A 311 -2.86 -23.65 19.19
C VAL A 311 -3.50 -23.96 20.55
N LYS A 312 -4.71 -23.42 20.81
CA LYS A 312 -5.43 -23.53 22.09
C LYS A 312 -4.66 -23.02 23.31
N ASN A 313 -3.71 -22.15 23.08
CA ASN A 313 -2.91 -21.47 24.12
C ASN A 313 -2.89 -19.97 23.88
N LYS A 314 -3.87 -19.27 24.49
CA LYS A 314 -3.99 -17.81 24.36
C LYS A 314 -2.74 -17.07 24.84
N LYS A 315 -2.04 -17.61 25.86
CA LYS A 315 -0.81 -16.98 26.39
C LYS A 315 0.29 -16.92 25.34
N GLN A 316 0.43 -17.95 24.48
CA GLN A 316 1.40 -17.95 23.39
C GLN A 316 1.09 -16.87 22.35
N GLY A 317 -0.18 -16.74 21.93
CA GLY A 317 -0.57 -15.68 21.01
C GLY A 317 -0.34 -14.27 21.58
N VAL A 318 -0.65 -14.07 22.85
CA VAL A 318 -0.38 -12.81 23.55
C VAL A 318 1.12 -12.56 23.69
N ALA A 319 1.92 -13.59 23.98
CA ALA A 319 3.37 -13.43 24.09
C ALA A 319 4.01 -12.99 22.77
N ILE A 320 3.61 -13.61 21.63
CA ILE A 320 4.08 -13.20 20.31
C ILE A 320 3.63 -11.78 19.98
N PHE A 321 2.34 -11.47 20.22
CA PHE A 321 1.81 -10.13 20.01
C PHE A 321 2.58 -9.09 20.84
N MET A 322 2.80 -9.35 22.12
CA MET A 322 3.51 -8.41 23.01
C MET A 322 4.97 -8.23 22.62
N ALA A 323 5.65 -9.28 22.19
CA ALA A 323 7.03 -9.17 21.70
C ALA A 323 7.10 -8.24 20.47
N MET A 324 6.22 -8.45 19.47
CA MET A 324 6.15 -7.60 18.30
C MET A 324 5.70 -6.17 18.66
N PHE A 325 4.75 -6.03 19.56
CA PHE A 325 4.23 -4.73 20.01
C PHE A 325 5.30 -3.92 20.76
N ILE A 326 6.08 -4.54 21.62
CA ILE A 326 7.20 -3.89 22.32
C ILE A 326 8.23 -3.39 21.30
N CYS A 327 8.61 -4.23 20.32
CA CYS A 327 9.52 -3.81 19.25
C CYS A 327 8.96 -2.63 18.47
N LEU A 328 7.66 -2.65 18.12
CA LEU A 328 6.99 -1.55 17.44
C LEU A 328 7.02 -0.25 18.25
N VAL A 329 6.70 -0.32 19.57
CA VAL A 329 6.69 0.86 20.45
C VAL A 329 8.09 1.44 20.61
N LEU A 330 9.11 0.60 20.75
CA LEU A 330 10.50 1.04 20.83
C LEU A 330 10.94 1.73 19.52
N ALA A 331 10.63 1.12 18.36
CA ALA A 331 10.93 1.70 17.06
C ALA A 331 10.20 3.04 16.87
N LEU A 332 8.89 3.07 17.16
CA LEU A 332 8.10 4.30 17.10
C LEU A 332 8.66 5.38 18.03
N GLY A 333 9.01 5.02 19.24
CA GLY A 333 9.60 5.97 20.22
C GLY A 333 10.91 6.55 19.70
N THR A 334 11.80 5.72 19.15
CA THR A 334 13.07 6.17 18.56
C THR A 334 12.84 7.12 17.40
N ILE A 335 11.97 6.75 16.44
CA ILE A 335 11.65 7.59 15.28
C ILE A 335 10.99 8.89 15.75
N ALA A 336 10.00 8.82 16.64
CA ALA A 336 9.28 10.00 17.12
C ALA A 336 10.21 11.00 17.82
N VAL A 337 11.13 10.53 18.66
CA VAL A 337 12.12 11.40 19.33
C VAL A 337 13.06 12.02 18.32
N SER A 338 13.61 11.21 17.39
CA SER A 338 14.54 11.71 16.38
C SER A 338 13.89 12.75 15.45
N GLU A 339 12.65 12.54 15.06
CA GLU A 339 11.93 13.45 14.14
C GLU A 339 11.40 14.71 14.85
N GLN A 340 11.19 14.66 16.16
CA GLN A 340 10.82 15.85 16.95
C GLN A 340 12.03 16.74 17.29
N LEU A 341 13.24 16.22 17.20
CA LEU A 341 14.45 17.01 17.32
C LEU A 341 14.69 17.79 16.02
N ALA A 342 15.13 19.02 16.16
CA ALA A 342 15.52 19.82 15.00
C ALA A 342 16.71 19.19 14.28
N THR A 343 16.76 19.40 12.96
CA THR A 343 17.92 18.97 12.15
C THR A 343 19.17 19.74 12.58
N PRO A 344 20.20 19.08 13.13
CA PRO A 344 21.37 19.76 13.67
C PRO A 344 22.08 20.67 12.64
N GLN A 345 22.07 20.26 11.38
CA GLN A 345 22.69 21.02 10.27
C GLN A 345 22.02 22.38 10.06
N LEU A 346 20.71 22.48 10.23
CA LEU A 346 19.97 23.73 10.10
C LEU A 346 20.21 24.67 11.31
N ALA A 347 20.60 24.08 12.45
CA ALA A 347 20.88 24.83 13.67
C ALA A 347 22.30 25.40 13.75
N GLN A 348 23.27 24.80 13.04
CA GLN A 348 24.69 25.10 13.21
C GLN A 348 25.07 26.54 12.88
N ASP A 349 24.44 27.14 11.90
CA ASP A 349 24.82 28.49 11.42
C ASP A 349 23.99 29.62 12.04
N GLY A 350 23.03 29.30 12.92
CA GLY A 350 22.16 30.29 13.59
C GLY A 350 21.22 31.06 12.66
N ASN A 351 21.21 30.72 11.35
CA ASN A 351 20.42 31.39 10.34
C ASN A 351 18.97 30.91 10.29
N VAL A 352 18.70 29.75 10.85
CA VAL A 352 17.35 29.18 10.94
C VAL A 352 16.94 29.06 12.39
N ASN A 353 15.85 29.73 12.77
CA ASN A 353 15.29 29.59 14.10
C ASN A 353 14.40 28.35 14.19
N ILE A 354 14.95 27.29 14.78
CA ILE A 354 14.29 25.99 14.95
C ILE A 354 13.35 25.92 16.16
N SER A 355 13.27 27.00 16.96
CA SER A 355 12.52 27.05 18.23
C SER A 355 11.47 28.16 18.27
N MET A 356 10.91 28.55 17.14
CA MET A 356 9.85 29.56 17.10
C MET A 356 8.56 29.03 17.75
N THR A 357 7.92 29.87 18.56
CA THR A 357 6.69 29.56 19.30
C THR A 357 5.50 29.21 18.40
N ASP A 358 5.50 29.68 17.16
CA ASP A 358 4.41 29.49 16.20
C ASP A 358 4.64 28.34 15.21
N GLN A 359 5.76 27.64 15.31
CA GLN A 359 6.08 26.47 14.50
C GLN A 359 6.15 25.22 15.36
N ALA A 360 5.70 24.09 14.81
CA ALA A 360 5.68 22.82 15.53
C ALA A 360 7.08 22.30 15.92
N GLY A 361 8.15 22.88 15.40
CA GLY A 361 9.52 22.40 15.55
C GLY A 361 9.75 21.02 14.90
N GLY A 362 10.96 20.49 15.03
CA GLY A 362 11.32 19.16 14.53
C GLY A 362 11.64 19.10 13.03
N ASN A 363 11.82 17.88 12.55
CA ASN A 363 12.21 17.62 11.16
C ASN A 363 11.00 17.43 10.25
N MET A 364 10.74 18.40 9.39
CA MET A 364 9.67 18.34 8.38
C MET A 364 10.19 17.99 6.98
N GLU A 365 11.50 17.85 6.78
CA GLU A 365 12.07 17.50 5.49
C GLU A 365 11.45 16.20 4.94
N GLY A 366 11.00 16.25 3.69
CA GLY A 366 10.34 15.13 3.01
C GLY A 366 8.96 14.74 3.54
N LYS A 367 8.41 15.44 4.55
CA LYS A 367 7.13 15.12 5.16
C LYS A 367 6.01 16.02 4.64
N GLU A 368 4.84 15.42 4.45
CA GLU A 368 3.65 16.16 4.07
C GLU A 368 3.13 17.03 5.21
N THR A 369 2.98 18.34 4.96
CA THR A 369 2.51 19.30 5.95
C THR A 369 1.12 18.97 6.48
N ARG A 370 0.24 18.37 5.65
CA ARG A 370 -1.12 17.96 6.03
C ARG A 370 -1.16 16.89 7.12
N PHE A 371 -0.07 16.12 7.32
CA PHE A 371 0.02 15.05 8.32
C PHE A 371 0.90 15.42 9.51
N GLY A 372 1.95 16.17 9.28
CA GLY A 372 2.92 16.57 10.29
C GLY A 372 3.79 15.42 10.79
N ILE A 373 4.64 15.72 11.78
CA ILE A 373 5.68 14.80 12.25
C ILE A 373 5.10 13.55 12.93
N ALA A 374 4.09 13.70 13.77
CA ALA A 374 3.55 12.58 14.56
C ALA A 374 2.94 11.48 13.68
N SER A 375 2.13 11.85 12.70
CA SER A 375 1.54 10.89 11.76
C SER A 375 2.61 10.27 10.86
N SER A 376 3.55 11.06 10.35
CA SER A 376 4.63 10.57 9.50
C SER A 376 5.55 9.58 10.23
N SER A 377 5.91 9.87 11.48
CA SER A 377 6.69 8.97 12.33
C SER A 377 5.96 7.66 12.62
N THR A 378 4.64 7.73 12.87
CA THR A 378 3.83 6.52 13.09
C THR A 378 3.75 5.69 11.82
N TRP A 379 3.56 6.32 10.66
CA TRP A 379 3.53 5.61 9.39
C TRP A 379 4.85 4.91 9.12
N ALA A 380 5.98 5.60 9.30
CA ALA A 380 7.30 5.01 9.12
C ALA A 380 7.52 3.79 10.02
N ALA A 381 7.09 3.85 11.28
CA ALA A 381 7.17 2.71 12.20
C ALA A 381 6.26 1.55 11.75
N PHE A 382 5.03 1.83 11.33
CA PHE A 382 4.04 0.81 10.93
C PHE A 382 4.44 0.12 9.63
N THR A 383 4.82 0.88 8.63
CA THR A 383 5.23 0.33 7.33
C THR A 383 6.48 -0.53 7.45
N THR A 384 7.46 -0.09 8.25
CA THR A 384 8.69 -0.84 8.51
C THR A 384 8.40 -2.13 9.29
N ALA A 385 7.56 -2.08 10.32
CA ALA A 385 7.19 -3.25 11.12
C ALA A 385 6.45 -4.32 10.30
N ALA A 386 5.74 -3.93 9.25
CA ALA A 386 5.01 -4.83 8.36
C ALA A 386 5.79 -5.21 7.10
N SER A 387 7.00 -4.67 6.88
CA SER A 387 7.72 -4.77 5.60
C SER A 387 6.87 -4.29 4.40
N SER A 388 5.99 -3.29 4.61
CA SER A 388 4.99 -2.87 3.60
C SER A 388 5.68 -1.93 2.64
N GLY A 389 6.34 -1.12 2.58
CA GLY A 389 6.83 -0.16 1.57
C GLY A 389 5.88 1.01 1.29
N SER A 390 4.67 1.00 1.84
CA SER A 390 3.76 2.15 1.77
C SER A 390 4.31 3.33 2.59
N VAL A 391 4.22 4.55 2.04
CA VAL A 391 4.83 5.72 2.63
C VAL A 391 3.95 6.96 2.54
N THR A 392 4.12 7.87 3.49
CA THR A 392 3.58 9.23 3.50
C THR A 392 4.69 10.28 3.53
N VAL A 393 5.93 9.84 3.44
CA VAL A 393 7.12 10.70 3.31
C VAL A 393 7.50 10.72 1.84
N SER A 394 7.77 11.90 1.30
CA SER A 394 8.24 12.00 -0.08
C SER A 394 9.64 11.41 -0.19
N TYR A 395 9.81 10.42 -1.06
CA TYR A 395 11.13 9.92 -1.47
C TYR A 395 11.75 10.78 -2.59
N THR A 396 11.36 12.02 -2.72
CA THR A 396 11.86 12.91 -3.79
C THR A 396 13.38 12.98 -3.82
N HIS A 397 14.02 12.93 -2.67
CA HIS A 397 15.49 12.89 -2.60
C HIS A 397 16.09 11.56 -3.12
N LEU A 398 15.38 10.43 -3.01
CA LEU A 398 15.78 9.16 -3.61
C LEU A 398 15.45 9.10 -5.11
N ARG A 399 14.42 9.81 -5.54
CA ARG A 399 13.99 9.90 -6.94
C ARG A 399 14.81 10.86 -7.79
N ALA A 400 15.53 11.78 -7.19
CA ALA A 400 16.41 12.69 -7.94
C ALA A 400 17.41 11.94 -8.86
N HIS A 401 17.67 10.67 -8.58
CA HIS A 401 18.48 9.80 -9.44
C HIS A 401 17.66 9.03 -10.49
N GLU A 402 16.34 8.86 -10.29
CA GLU A 402 15.48 8.11 -11.21
C GLU A 402 14.77 9.00 -12.24
N THR A 403 14.55 10.27 -11.95
CA THR A 403 13.92 11.24 -12.86
C THR A 403 14.86 11.84 -13.90
N ARG A 404 16.15 11.49 -13.86
CA ARG A 404 17.14 11.91 -14.86
C ARG A 404 17.34 10.93 -16.02
N ARG A 405 16.32 10.10 -16.32
CA ARG A 405 16.36 9.23 -17.48
C ARG A 405 15.11 9.36 -18.34
#